data_99d733b7361fe01e6bccca443e122c9f
#
_entry.id   99d733b7361fe01e6bccca443e122c9f
#
_cell.length_a   1.000
_cell.length_b   1.000
_cell.length_c   1.000
_cell.angle_alpha   90.00
_cell.angle_beta   90.00
_cell.angle_gamma   90.00
#
_symmetry.space_group_name_H-M   'P 1'
#
loop_
_entity.id
_entity.type
_entity.pdbx_description
1 polymer ?
#
loop_
_entity_poly.entity_id
_entity_poly.type
_entity_poly.pdbx_seq_one_letter_code
_entity_poly.pdbx_strand_id
1 'polypeptide(L)'
;MKRLSLELGGNAPFIVGPDMDPKEAAYAAVAAKFQTAGQDCLAANRILVHESIHDEFVAQFTERMAALTVGNGLHGEVDLGPLIHRQAVEKAAAIVDDAISQGATMVAGDQSQAPGDNFFMPVLLTGVTPQMKVWREENFAPVAGITAYSSDDEVIEMANDTEYGLAAYIYTHDIRRIWKLMRALEYGMVSVNSVKMTGPPVPFGGVKQSGLGREGGATGIDEYLETKYYCLGALVRYRAARFRNHSIAR
;
A
#
# COMPACT_ATOMS: atom_id res chain seq x y z
N MET A 1 -13.65 -27.98 -5.67
CA MET A 1 -13.07 -26.83 -4.93
C MET A 1 -12.99 -25.65 -5.89
N LYS A 2 -13.08 -24.40 -5.38
CA LYS A 2 -12.88 -23.17 -6.17
C LYS A 2 -11.47 -22.66 -5.98
N ARG A 3 -10.84 -22.18 -7.04
CA ARG A 3 -9.65 -21.32 -6.95
C ARG A 3 -10.10 -19.88 -6.67
N LEU A 4 -9.28 -19.13 -5.98
CA LEU A 4 -9.54 -17.74 -5.64
C LEU A 4 -8.38 -16.89 -6.15
N SER A 5 -8.71 -15.78 -6.80
CA SER A 5 -7.83 -14.65 -7.02
C SER A 5 -8.51 -13.46 -6.38
N LEU A 6 -7.87 -12.84 -5.40
CA LEU A 6 -8.46 -11.80 -4.55
C LEU A 6 -7.54 -10.59 -4.53
N GLU A 7 -8.11 -9.45 -4.83
CA GLU A 7 -7.51 -8.13 -4.69
C GLU A 7 -8.37 -7.36 -3.67
N LEU A 8 -7.77 -7.06 -2.50
CA LEU A 8 -8.49 -6.54 -1.34
C LEU A 8 -7.85 -5.23 -0.85
N GLY A 9 -8.17 -4.82 0.37
CA GLY A 9 -7.73 -3.56 0.94
C GLY A 9 -6.21 -3.45 1.13
N GLY A 10 -5.76 -2.23 1.37
CA GLY A 10 -4.37 -1.91 1.65
C GLY A 10 -4.22 -0.86 2.75
N ASN A 11 -3.02 -0.78 3.31
CA ASN A 11 -2.66 0.24 4.31
C ASN A 11 -1.18 0.61 4.13
N ALA A 12 -0.88 1.17 2.96
CA ALA A 12 0.49 1.34 2.47
C ALA A 12 1.33 2.26 3.37
N PRO A 13 2.54 1.82 3.78
CA PRO A 13 3.53 2.70 4.35
C PRO A 13 4.25 3.49 3.24
N PHE A 14 4.51 4.77 3.53
CA PHE A 14 5.35 5.64 2.73
C PHE A 14 6.56 6.04 3.57
N ILE A 15 7.71 5.42 3.30
CA ILE A 15 8.92 5.54 4.13
C ILE A 15 9.86 6.57 3.51
N VAL A 16 10.25 7.59 4.28
CA VAL A 16 11.16 8.66 3.85
C VAL A 16 12.45 8.61 4.65
N GLY A 17 13.56 8.33 3.98
CA GLY A 17 14.90 8.28 4.57
C GLY A 17 15.49 9.68 4.86
N PRO A 18 16.52 9.77 5.74
CA PRO A 18 17.14 11.04 6.16
C PRO A 18 17.91 11.76 5.04
N ASP A 19 18.15 11.08 3.95
CA ASP A 19 18.93 11.56 2.80
C ASP A 19 18.06 12.16 1.67
N MET A 20 16.73 12.20 1.89
CA MET A 20 15.80 12.81 0.94
C MET A 20 15.65 14.31 1.16
N ASP A 21 15.42 15.03 0.08
CA ASP A 21 14.91 16.38 0.16
C ASP A 21 13.48 16.35 0.71
N PRO A 22 13.21 17.03 1.85
CA PRO A 22 11.88 16.99 2.49
C PRO A 22 10.76 17.48 1.59
N LYS A 23 11.02 18.47 0.73
CA LYS A 23 10.02 19.03 -0.19
C LYS A 23 9.67 18.04 -1.29
N GLU A 24 10.67 17.42 -1.92
CA GLU A 24 10.43 16.43 -2.98
C GLU A 24 9.67 15.21 -2.43
N ALA A 25 10.09 14.72 -1.26
CA ALA A 25 9.44 13.58 -0.61
C ALA A 25 8.00 13.90 -0.17
N ALA A 26 7.76 15.11 0.38
CA ALA A 26 6.43 15.55 0.77
C ALA A 26 5.47 15.67 -0.43
N TYR A 27 5.95 16.21 -1.55
CA TYR A 27 5.16 16.31 -2.79
C TYR A 27 4.77 14.94 -3.33
N ALA A 28 5.70 13.99 -3.30
CA ALA A 28 5.42 12.61 -3.68
C ALA A 28 4.42 11.95 -2.72
N ALA A 29 4.55 12.17 -1.41
CA ALA A 29 3.64 11.61 -0.41
C ALA A 29 2.21 12.18 -0.54
N VAL A 30 2.07 13.49 -0.81
CA VAL A 30 0.78 14.12 -1.12
C VAL A 30 0.14 13.49 -2.35
N ALA A 31 0.90 13.27 -3.42
CA ALA A 31 0.41 12.60 -4.62
C ALA A 31 -0.01 11.14 -4.32
N ALA A 32 0.82 10.38 -3.58
CA ALA A 32 0.51 8.99 -3.20
C ALA A 32 -0.71 8.87 -2.29
N LYS A 33 -1.00 9.91 -1.47
CA LYS A 33 -2.12 9.86 -0.53
C LYS A 33 -3.42 10.40 -1.09
N PHE A 34 -3.38 11.51 -1.81
CA PHE A 34 -4.60 12.24 -2.18
C PHE A 34 -5.08 11.97 -3.61
N GLN A 35 -4.34 11.21 -4.39
CA GLN A 35 -4.86 10.69 -5.65
C GLN A 35 -6.23 10.03 -5.40
N THR A 36 -7.20 10.26 -6.28
CA THR A 36 -8.58 9.75 -6.14
C THR A 36 -9.26 10.06 -4.79
N ALA A 37 -8.91 11.19 -4.17
CA ALA A 37 -9.36 11.58 -2.82
C ALA A 37 -9.01 10.53 -1.75
N GLY A 38 -7.90 9.79 -1.91
CA GLY A 38 -7.48 8.73 -1.00
C GLY A 38 -8.32 7.44 -1.09
N GLN A 39 -9.23 7.34 -2.06
CA GLN A 39 -10.05 6.14 -2.32
C GLN A 39 -9.30 5.19 -3.25
N ASP A 40 -8.17 4.69 -2.77
CA ASP A 40 -7.25 3.83 -3.49
C ASP A 40 -6.63 2.82 -2.52
N CYS A 41 -6.60 1.56 -2.90
CA CYS A 41 -5.96 0.51 -2.11
C CYS A 41 -4.42 0.68 -2.01
N LEU A 42 -3.83 1.51 -2.89
CA LEU A 42 -2.43 1.89 -2.86
C LEU A 42 -2.17 3.19 -2.07
N ALA A 43 -3.21 3.87 -1.57
CA ALA A 43 -3.05 5.15 -0.89
C ALA A 43 -2.08 5.06 0.30
N ALA A 44 -1.14 6.00 0.37
CA ALA A 44 -0.14 6.10 1.44
C ALA A 44 -0.80 6.54 2.76
N ASN A 45 -1.38 5.59 3.49
CA ASN A 45 -2.10 5.87 4.73
C ASN A 45 -1.16 6.15 5.90
N ARG A 46 -0.01 5.48 5.95
CA ARG A 46 0.98 5.57 7.02
C ARG A 46 2.26 6.19 6.48
N ILE A 47 2.50 7.47 6.75
CA ILE A 47 3.67 8.19 6.28
C ILE A 47 4.71 8.16 7.40
N LEU A 48 5.82 7.45 7.17
CA LEU A 48 6.90 7.21 8.12
C LEU A 48 8.11 8.03 7.70
N VAL A 49 8.46 9.04 8.48
CA VAL A 49 9.52 10.01 8.13
C VAL A 49 10.65 9.92 9.14
N HIS A 50 11.88 9.85 8.66
CA HIS A 50 13.03 9.88 9.56
C HIS A 50 13.03 11.16 10.41
N GLU A 51 13.29 11.04 11.70
CA GLU A 51 13.18 12.13 12.68
C GLU A 51 13.98 13.38 12.31
N SER A 52 15.14 13.21 11.66
CA SER A 52 16.03 14.32 11.29
C SER A 52 15.45 15.30 10.26
N ILE A 53 14.41 14.90 9.53
CA ILE A 53 13.77 15.71 8.49
C ILE A 53 12.25 15.85 8.70
N HIS A 54 11.73 15.29 9.80
CA HIS A 54 10.30 15.19 10.07
C HIS A 54 9.59 16.54 10.05
N ASP A 55 10.08 17.52 10.79
CA ASP A 55 9.38 18.81 10.96
C ASP A 55 9.34 19.60 9.64
N GLU A 56 10.44 19.59 8.89
CA GLU A 56 10.49 20.22 7.57
C GLU A 56 9.58 19.50 6.58
N PHE A 57 9.57 18.16 6.60
CA PHE A 57 8.65 17.37 5.78
C PHE A 57 7.20 17.69 6.09
N VAL A 58 6.80 17.77 7.37
CA VAL A 58 5.44 18.13 7.78
C VAL A 58 5.06 19.52 7.26
N ALA A 59 5.96 20.50 7.35
CA ALA A 59 5.73 21.85 6.82
C ALA A 59 5.50 21.83 5.30
N GLN A 60 6.35 21.14 4.54
CA GLN A 60 6.24 21.02 3.08
C GLN A 60 5.01 20.23 2.64
N PHE A 61 4.66 19.17 3.39
CA PHE A 61 3.45 18.40 3.15
C PHE A 61 2.20 19.26 3.35
N THR A 62 2.17 20.05 4.43
CA THR A 62 1.05 20.96 4.75
C THR A 62 0.88 22.01 3.65
N GLU A 63 1.99 22.63 3.20
CA GLU A 63 1.98 23.60 2.10
C GLU A 63 1.42 23.00 0.81
N ARG A 64 1.91 21.81 0.43
CA ARG A 64 1.47 21.14 -0.79
C ARG A 64 0.02 20.67 -0.69
N MET A 65 -0.41 20.16 0.46
CA MET A 65 -1.79 19.76 0.70
C MET A 65 -2.76 20.94 0.62
N ALA A 66 -2.39 22.09 1.17
CA ALA A 66 -3.20 23.31 1.13
C ALA A 66 -3.41 23.86 -0.29
N ALA A 67 -2.56 23.49 -1.24
CA ALA A 67 -2.71 23.88 -2.65
C ALA A 67 -3.68 22.98 -3.42
N LEU A 68 -4.18 21.88 -2.81
CA LEU A 68 -5.14 20.97 -3.46
C LEU A 68 -6.53 21.61 -3.51
N THR A 69 -7.15 21.51 -4.67
CA THR A 69 -8.53 21.96 -4.91
C THR A 69 -9.52 20.82 -4.71
N VAL A 70 -10.57 21.07 -3.92
CA VAL A 70 -11.64 20.10 -3.65
C VAL A 70 -12.93 20.59 -4.30
N GLY A 71 -13.56 19.75 -5.12
CA GLY A 71 -14.78 20.16 -5.81
C GLY A 71 -15.36 19.13 -6.74
N ASN A 72 -16.41 19.53 -7.46
CA ASN A 72 -17.05 18.69 -8.45
C ASN A 72 -16.33 18.83 -9.81
N GLY A 73 -15.64 17.79 -10.24
CA GLY A 73 -14.90 17.74 -11.51
C GLY A 73 -15.75 17.94 -12.79
N LEU A 74 -17.09 17.93 -12.67
CA LEU A 74 -17.97 18.29 -13.78
C LEU A 74 -18.06 19.81 -14.01
N HIS A 75 -17.62 20.61 -13.06
CA HIS A 75 -17.69 22.08 -13.10
C HIS A 75 -16.33 22.76 -13.29
N GLY A 76 -15.25 22.00 -13.42
CA GLY A 76 -13.89 22.50 -13.62
C GLY A 76 -12.83 21.49 -13.23
N GLU A 77 -11.56 21.87 -13.40
CA GLU A 77 -10.44 21.06 -12.94
C GLU A 77 -10.34 21.14 -11.42
N VAL A 78 -10.29 19.98 -10.77
CA VAL A 78 -10.11 19.83 -9.32
C VAL A 78 -9.17 18.65 -9.04
N ASP A 79 -8.45 18.73 -7.93
CA ASP A 79 -7.55 17.65 -7.51
C ASP A 79 -8.31 16.52 -6.81
N LEU A 80 -9.30 16.86 -5.97
CA LEU A 80 -10.10 15.92 -5.21
C LEU A 80 -11.59 16.07 -5.51
N GLY A 81 -12.22 14.96 -5.88
CA GLY A 81 -13.67 14.84 -6.00
C GLY A 81 -14.33 14.42 -4.67
N PRO A 82 -15.65 14.10 -4.73
CA PRO A 82 -16.38 13.60 -3.56
C PRO A 82 -15.94 12.15 -3.20
N LEU A 83 -16.19 11.77 -1.94
CA LEU A 83 -16.20 10.38 -1.54
C LEU A 83 -17.43 9.67 -2.11
N ILE A 84 -17.35 8.34 -2.20
CA ILE A 84 -18.36 7.51 -2.88
C ILE A 84 -19.77 7.68 -2.30
N HIS A 85 -19.89 7.89 -0.99
CA HIS A 85 -21.17 8.08 -0.30
C HIS A 85 -20.98 8.69 1.09
N ARG A 86 -22.08 9.12 1.70
CA ARG A 86 -22.09 9.75 3.03
C ARG A 86 -21.43 8.92 4.13
N GLN A 87 -21.63 7.61 4.14
CA GLN A 87 -21.00 6.73 5.14
C GLN A 87 -19.45 6.75 5.07
N ALA A 88 -18.87 6.98 3.87
CA ALA A 88 -17.42 7.13 3.73
C ALA A 88 -16.94 8.43 4.41
N VAL A 89 -17.70 9.52 4.30
CA VAL A 89 -17.43 10.78 5.02
C VAL A 89 -17.51 10.57 6.53
N GLU A 90 -18.53 9.88 7.01
CA GLU A 90 -18.71 9.57 8.43
C GLU A 90 -17.60 8.67 8.99
N LYS A 91 -17.17 7.66 8.21
CA LYS A 91 -16.01 6.83 8.56
C LYS A 91 -14.74 7.66 8.66
N ALA A 92 -14.49 8.53 7.69
CA ALA A 92 -13.32 9.40 7.69
C ALA A 92 -13.29 10.34 8.91
N ALA A 93 -14.43 10.95 9.23
CA ALA A 93 -14.58 11.78 10.42
C ALA A 93 -14.31 10.99 11.71
N ALA A 94 -14.89 9.79 11.85
CA ALA A 94 -14.69 8.94 13.01
C ALA A 94 -13.25 8.48 13.21
N ILE A 95 -12.47 8.29 12.12
CA ILE A 95 -11.05 7.98 12.17
C ILE A 95 -10.24 9.19 12.66
N VAL A 96 -10.58 10.39 12.21
CA VAL A 96 -9.93 11.63 12.66
C VAL A 96 -10.25 11.89 14.14
N ASP A 97 -11.49 11.76 14.53
CA ASP A 97 -11.94 11.95 15.93
C ASP A 97 -11.25 10.95 16.87
N ASP A 98 -11.15 9.68 16.47
CA ASP A 98 -10.41 8.64 17.21
C ASP A 98 -8.96 9.05 17.44
N ALA A 99 -8.26 9.46 16.39
CA ALA A 99 -6.87 9.87 16.48
C ALA A 99 -6.67 11.07 17.41
N ILE A 100 -7.49 12.11 17.27
CA ILE A 100 -7.44 13.30 18.13
C ILE A 100 -7.72 12.94 19.59
N SER A 101 -8.72 12.10 19.85
CA SER A 101 -9.07 11.66 21.21
C SER A 101 -7.94 10.89 21.89
N GLN A 102 -7.07 10.27 21.13
CA GLN A 102 -5.89 9.53 21.60
C GLN A 102 -4.60 10.38 21.61
N GLY A 103 -4.68 11.67 21.29
CA GLY A 103 -3.56 12.61 21.41
C GLY A 103 -2.84 12.95 20.12
N ALA A 104 -3.31 12.52 18.95
CA ALA A 104 -2.81 13.02 17.68
C ALA A 104 -3.15 14.50 17.50
N THR A 105 -2.29 15.21 16.80
CA THR A 105 -2.48 16.62 16.46
C THR A 105 -2.98 16.74 15.02
N MET A 106 -4.13 17.39 14.82
CA MET A 106 -4.58 17.78 13.49
C MET A 106 -3.86 19.07 13.07
N VAL A 107 -2.93 18.94 12.13
CA VAL A 107 -2.12 20.06 11.61
C VAL A 107 -2.93 20.89 10.60
N ALA A 108 -3.74 20.21 9.80
CA ALA A 108 -4.61 20.83 8.79
C ALA A 108 -5.83 19.96 8.52
N GLY A 109 -6.94 20.57 8.04
CA GLY A 109 -8.14 19.81 7.66
C GLY A 109 -9.47 20.45 8.12
N ASP A 110 -9.71 21.71 7.74
CA ASP A 110 -10.97 22.41 8.07
C ASP A 110 -12.15 21.86 7.25
N GLN A 111 -12.98 21.02 7.87
CA GLN A 111 -14.15 20.43 7.23
C GLN A 111 -15.27 21.43 6.95
N SER A 112 -15.25 22.63 7.56
CA SER A 112 -16.23 23.69 7.26
C SER A 112 -16.13 24.21 5.82
N GLN A 113 -15.02 23.93 5.15
CA GLN A 113 -14.76 24.30 3.76
C GLN A 113 -15.24 23.24 2.74
N ALA A 114 -15.81 22.13 3.19
CA ALA A 114 -16.28 21.08 2.28
C ALA A 114 -17.42 21.58 1.38
N PRO A 115 -17.34 21.42 0.04
CA PRO A 115 -18.30 22.01 -0.88
C PRO A 115 -19.65 21.25 -0.95
N GLY A 116 -19.85 20.21 -0.14
CA GLY A 116 -21.08 19.45 -0.08
C GLY A 116 -20.98 18.20 0.78
N ASP A 117 -22.08 17.48 0.96
CA ASP A 117 -22.25 16.41 1.96
C ASP A 117 -21.33 15.19 1.75
N ASN A 118 -20.96 14.90 0.52
CA ASN A 118 -20.08 13.79 0.18
C ASN A 118 -18.60 14.20 0.03
N PHE A 119 -18.28 15.46 0.28
CA PHE A 119 -16.90 15.92 0.23
C PHE A 119 -16.25 15.84 1.61
N PHE A 120 -14.97 15.55 1.60
CA PHE A 120 -14.13 15.56 2.79
C PHE A 120 -12.84 16.32 2.48
N MET A 121 -12.58 17.37 3.23
CA MET A 121 -11.34 18.15 3.05
C MET A 121 -10.13 17.31 3.48
N PRO A 122 -9.00 17.41 2.78
CA PRO A 122 -7.77 16.73 3.17
C PRO A 122 -7.41 17.01 4.63
N VAL A 123 -7.10 15.95 5.38
CA VAL A 123 -6.67 16.03 6.79
C VAL A 123 -5.26 15.53 6.94
N LEU A 124 -4.45 16.27 7.71
CA LEU A 124 -3.13 15.87 8.14
C LEU A 124 -3.08 15.73 9.65
N LEU A 125 -2.68 14.53 10.10
CA LEU A 125 -2.47 14.19 11.50
C LEU A 125 -0.99 13.90 11.76
N THR A 126 -0.45 14.41 12.87
CA THR A 126 0.88 14.07 13.40
C THR A 126 0.76 13.48 14.81
N GLY A 127 1.84 12.84 15.28
CA GLY A 127 1.79 12.12 16.56
C GLY A 127 0.91 10.89 16.52
N VAL A 128 0.73 10.31 15.35
CA VAL A 128 -0.05 9.08 15.17
C VAL A 128 0.69 7.90 15.77
N THR A 129 -0.05 7.05 16.50
CA THR A 129 0.49 5.87 17.17
C THR A 129 -0.19 4.59 16.69
N PRO A 130 0.43 3.40 16.91
CA PRO A 130 -0.13 2.12 16.50
C PRO A 130 -1.48 1.73 17.11
N GLN A 131 -1.95 2.44 18.14
CA GLN A 131 -3.24 2.19 18.79
C GLN A 131 -4.41 2.87 18.07
N MET A 132 -4.14 3.87 17.26
CA MET A 132 -5.15 4.69 16.58
C MET A 132 -5.70 3.98 15.34
N LYS A 133 -6.99 4.21 15.04
CA LYS A 133 -7.63 3.65 13.83
C LYS A 133 -6.95 4.10 12.55
N VAL A 134 -6.50 5.35 12.47
CA VAL A 134 -5.78 5.87 11.30
C VAL A 134 -4.51 5.08 10.97
N TRP A 135 -3.90 4.40 11.95
CA TRP A 135 -2.78 3.49 11.76
C TRP A 135 -3.22 2.08 11.37
N ARG A 136 -4.27 1.57 12.02
CA ARG A 136 -4.68 0.16 11.89
C ARG A 136 -5.58 -0.15 10.72
N GLU A 137 -6.48 0.77 10.39
CA GLU A 137 -7.53 0.55 9.40
C GLU A 137 -7.19 1.20 8.07
N GLU A 138 -7.57 0.56 6.97
CA GLU A 138 -7.65 1.22 5.67
C GLU A 138 -8.70 2.34 5.76
N ASN A 139 -8.23 3.59 5.65
CA ASN A 139 -9.15 4.73 5.81
C ASN A 139 -9.96 5.05 4.54
N PHE A 140 -9.41 4.78 3.34
CA PHE A 140 -10.04 4.98 2.04
C PHE A 140 -10.63 6.40 1.86
N ALA A 141 -9.93 7.39 2.39
CA ALA A 141 -10.35 8.78 2.48
C ALA A 141 -9.13 9.71 2.47
N PRO A 142 -9.29 11.02 2.25
CA PRO A 142 -8.16 11.96 2.22
C PRO A 142 -7.67 12.33 3.64
N VAL A 143 -7.28 11.31 4.41
CA VAL A 143 -6.73 11.43 5.77
C VAL A 143 -5.32 10.85 5.80
N ALA A 144 -4.31 11.68 6.06
CA ALA A 144 -2.91 11.30 6.16
C ALA A 144 -2.43 11.29 7.61
N GLY A 145 -1.74 10.22 8.02
CA GLY A 145 -1.06 10.14 9.31
C GLY A 145 0.45 10.13 9.13
N ILE A 146 1.16 11.05 9.78
CA ILE A 146 2.63 11.13 9.78
C ILE A 146 3.17 10.72 11.14
N THR A 147 4.20 9.84 11.12
CA THR A 147 4.90 9.37 12.32
C THR A 147 6.40 9.40 12.07
N ALA A 148 7.17 9.87 13.05
CA ALA A 148 8.62 9.86 13.00
C ALA A 148 9.18 8.47 13.33
N TYR A 149 10.36 8.15 12.77
CA TYR A 149 11.16 6.99 13.12
C TYR A 149 12.65 7.36 13.18
N SER A 150 13.47 6.59 13.90
CA SER A 150 14.88 6.89 14.15
C SER A 150 15.86 5.94 13.47
N SER A 151 15.43 4.73 13.11
CA SER A 151 16.31 3.72 12.51
C SER A 151 15.61 2.86 11.45
N ASP A 152 16.42 2.24 10.57
CA ASP A 152 15.91 1.33 9.54
C ASP A 152 15.19 0.10 10.14
N ASP A 153 15.65 -0.41 11.29
CA ASP A 153 15.02 -1.57 11.92
C ASP A 153 13.66 -1.20 12.52
N GLU A 154 13.57 -0.04 13.17
CA GLU A 154 12.32 0.49 13.69
C GLU A 154 11.28 0.71 12.57
N VAL A 155 11.68 1.35 11.47
CA VAL A 155 10.72 1.61 10.38
C VAL A 155 10.26 0.33 9.68
N ILE A 156 11.10 -0.71 9.61
CA ILE A 156 10.70 -2.03 9.11
C ILE A 156 9.62 -2.63 10.01
N GLU A 157 9.83 -2.61 11.32
CA GLU A 157 8.86 -3.10 12.30
C GLU A 157 7.54 -2.33 12.19
N MET A 158 7.60 -1.00 12.21
CA MET A 158 6.44 -0.13 12.05
C MET A 158 5.70 -0.38 10.73
N ALA A 159 6.43 -0.51 9.63
CA ALA A 159 5.84 -0.72 8.31
C ALA A 159 5.11 -2.07 8.23
N ASN A 160 5.67 -3.13 8.80
CA ASN A 160 5.11 -4.48 8.78
C ASN A 160 4.02 -4.72 9.84
N ASP A 161 3.85 -3.79 10.82
CA ASP A 161 2.82 -3.87 11.85
C ASP A 161 1.42 -3.53 11.30
N THR A 162 0.95 -4.40 10.43
CA THR A 162 -0.38 -4.34 9.81
C THR A 162 -0.81 -5.71 9.30
N GLU A 163 -2.11 -5.94 9.23
CA GLU A 163 -2.67 -7.13 8.60
C GLU A 163 -2.64 -7.07 7.05
N TYR A 164 -2.42 -5.90 6.48
CA TYR A 164 -2.34 -5.69 5.04
C TYR A 164 -0.92 -5.89 4.49
N GLY A 165 -0.83 -6.10 3.17
CA GLY A 165 0.45 -6.28 2.47
C GLY A 165 0.33 -6.05 0.97
N LEU A 166 -0.34 -4.97 0.53
CA LEU A 166 -0.51 -4.68 -0.89
C LEU A 166 0.67 -3.91 -1.45
N ALA A 167 0.86 -2.67 -1.01
CA ALA A 167 1.87 -1.75 -1.53
C ALA A 167 2.68 -1.09 -0.40
N ALA A 168 3.95 -0.79 -0.71
CA ALA A 168 4.83 0.03 0.12
C ALA A 168 5.66 0.96 -0.76
N TYR A 169 5.98 2.15 -0.24
CA TYR A 169 6.80 3.16 -0.90
C TYR A 169 8.05 3.43 -0.09
N ILE A 170 9.20 3.51 -0.77
CA ILE A 170 10.50 3.82 -0.18
C ILE A 170 11.07 5.04 -0.89
N TYR A 171 11.41 6.08 -0.15
CA TYR A 171 12.08 7.28 -0.64
C TYR A 171 13.43 7.45 0.06
N THR A 172 14.50 7.16 -0.63
CA THR A 172 15.90 7.30 -0.19
C THR A 172 16.84 7.18 -1.39
N HIS A 173 18.00 7.81 -1.33
CA HIS A 173 19.09 7.65 -2.30
C HIS A 173 20.12 6.60 -1.88
N ASP A 174 20.08 6.13 -0.63
CA ASP A 174 21.00 5.10 -0.13
C ASP A 174 20.63 3.72 -0.67
N ILE A 175 21.45 3.22 -1.61
CA ILE A 175 21.24 1.91 -2.24
C ILE A 175 21.26 0.75 -1.23
N ARG A 176 21.99 0.86 -0.11
CA ARG A 176 22.03 -0.17 0.94
C ARG A 176 20.72 -0.22 1.69
N ARG A 177 20.18 0.97 2.04
CA ARG A 177 18.85 1.10 2.66
C ARG A 177 17.75 0.58 1.72
N ILE A 178 17.79 0.94 0.43
CA ILE A 178 16.86 0.44 -0.57
C ILE A 178 16.80 -1.10 -0.53
N TRP A 179 17.96 -1.77 -0.64
CA TRP A 179 18.01 -3.23 -0.63
C TRP A 179 17.58 -3.85 0.69
N LYS A 180 17.90 -3.22 1.83
CA LYS A 180 17.48 -3.66 3.16
C LYS A 180 15.96 -3.62 3.28
N LEU A 181 15.35 -2.48 2.98
CA LEU A 181 13.91 -2.27 3.08
C LEU A 181 13.14 -3.14 2.08
N MET A 182 13.53 -3.17 0.82
CA MET A 182 12.86 -4.01 -0.20
C MET A 182 12.77 -5.48 0.18
N ARG A 183 13.77 -6.02 0.89
CA ARG A 183 13.78 -7.43 1.33
C ARG A 183 13.01 -7.68 2.61
N ALA A 184 12.93 -6.68 3.48
CA ALA A 184 12.32 -6.82 4.79
C ALA A 184 10.82 -6.48 4.82
N LEU A 185 10.34 -5.67 3.86
CA LEU A 185 8.96 -5.25 3.78
C LEU A 185 8.06 -6.39 3.26
N GLU A 186 6.99 -6.68 3.98
CA GLU A 186 6.05 -7.78 3.72
C GLU A 186 4.88 -7.34 2.84
N TYR A 187 5.20 -6.90 1.62
CA TYR A 187 4.23 -6.36 0.65
C TYR A 187 4.37 -7.04 -0.70
N GLY A 188 3.25 -7.16 -1.41
CA GLY A 188 3.25 -7.72 -2.76
C GLY A 188 3.91 -6.79 -3.79
N MET A 189 3.88 -5.49 -3.52
CA MET A 189 4.47 -4.47 -4.39
C MET A 189 5.25 -3.45 -3.56
N VAL A 190 6.49 -3.16 -4.00
CA VAL A 190 7.33 -2.14 -3.36
C VAL A 190 7.86 -1.19 -4.44
N SER A 191 7.58 0.10 -4.28
CA SER A 191 8.09 1.15 -5.17
C SER A 191 9.21 1.94 -4.50
N VAL A 192 10.23 2.29 -5.27
CA VAL A 192 11.36 3.08 -4.80
C VAL A 192 11.41 4.38 -5.59
N ASN A 193 11.38 5.51 -4.90
CA ASN A 193 11.46 6.87 -5.46
C ASN A 193 10.43 7.12 -6.59
N SER A 194 9.28 6.47 -6.50
CA SER A 194 8.18 6.64 -7.46
C SER A 194 6.84 6.36 -6.79
N VAL A 195 5.83 7.13 -7.12
CA VAL A 195 4.44 6.88 -6.74
C VAL A 195 3.72 6.00 -7.78
N LYS A 196 4.27 5.91 -8.99
CA LYS A 196 3.69 5.13 -10.08
C LYS A 196 4.26 3.72 -10.07
N MET A 197 3.53 2.77 -9.53
CA MET A 197 3.94 1.36 -9.44
C MET A 197 3.04 0.40 -10.24
N THR A 198 2.05 0.90 -10.95
CA THR A 198 1.09 0.09 -11.71
C THR A 198 1.27 0.25 -13.21
N GLY A 199 0.94 -0.78 -13.97
CA GLY A 199 0.94 -0.74 -15.42
C GLY A 199 0.82 -2.14 -16.04
N PRO A 200 0.50 -2.25 -17.34
CA PRO A 200 0.25 -3.53 -18.00
C PRO A 200 1.36 -4.59 -17.86
N PRO A 201 2.68 -4.22 -17.86
CA PRO A 201 3.73 -5.23 -17.84
C PRO A 201 4.07 -5.76 -16.45
N VAL A 202 3.51 -5.19 -15.38
CA VAL A 202 3.87 -5.55 -14.00
C VAL A 202 2.75 -6.30 -13.31
N PRO A 203 3.08 -7.32 -12.47
CA PRO A 203 2.08 -8.00 -11.66
C PRO A 203 1.56 -7.08 -10.56
N PHE A 204 0.25 -7.13 -10.33
CA PHE A 204 -0.44 -6.39 -9.28
C PHE A 204 -1.07 -7.36 -8.29
N GLY A 205 -0.94 -7.11 -7.00
CA GLY A 205 -1.57 -7.88 -5.93
C GLY A 205 -0.77 -7.90 -4.63
N GLY A 206 -1.44 -8.26 -3.57
CA GLY A 206 -0.93 -8.25 -2.20
C GLY A 206 -0.62 -9.61 -1.63
N VAL A 207 -0.17 -9.56 -0.38
CA VAL A 207 -0.02 -10.70 0.53
C VAL A 207 -0.82 -10.41 1.81
N LYS A 208 -0.82 -11.30 2.80
CA LYS A 208 -1.59 -11.16 4.05
C LYS A 208 -3.10 -10.96 3.72
N GLN A 209 -3.78 -10.04 4.40
CA GLN A 209 -5.20 -9.74 4.17
C GLN A 209 -5.46 -8.90 2.91
N SER A 210 -4.42 -8.46 2.21
CA SER A 210 -4.58 -7.75 0.94
C SER A 210 -4.89 -8.65 -0.24
N GLY A 211 -4.84 -9.97 -0.09
CA GLY A 211 -5.37 -10.90 -1.08
C GLY A 211 -4.47 -12.06 -1.44
N LEU A 212 -4.88 -12.74 -2.53
CA LEU A 212 -4.26 -13.94 -3.08
C LEU A 212 -4.11 -13.80 -4.59
N GLY A 213 -3.00 -14.32 -5.14
CA GLY A 213 -2.74 -14.27 -6.56
C GLY A 213 -2.19 -12.93 -7.04
N ARG A 214 -2.06 -12.83 -8.34
CA ARG A 214 -1.62 -11.61 -9.02
C ARG A 214 -2.46 -11.39 -10.27
N GLU A 215 -2.76 -10.13 -10.56
CA GLU A 215 -3.32 -9.71 -11.85
C GLU A 215 -2.31 -8.87 -12.63
N GLY A 216 -2.52 -8.69 -13.92
CA GLY A 216 -1.58 -8.01 -14.79
C GLY A 216 -0.25 -8.75 -15.00
N GLY A 217 0.64 -8.16 -15.78
CA GLY A 217 1.91 -8.77 -16.12
C GLY A 217 1.82 -10.12 -16.83
N ALA A 218 2.94 -10.80 -16.98
CA ALA A 218 2.99 -12.12 -17.62
C ALA A 218 2.38 -13.24 -16.76
N THR A 219 2.39 -13.06 -15.43
CA THR A 219 1.92 -14.07 -14.46
C THR A 219 0.43 -13.98 -14.14
N GLY A 220 -0.25 -12.89 -14.51
CA GLY A 220 -1.68 -12.70 -14.20
C GLY A 220 -2.59 -13.77 -14.80
N ILE A 221 -2.19 -14.41 -15.90
CA ILE A 221 -2.94 -15.50 -16.51
C ILE A 221 -2.87 -16.81 -15.70
N ASP A 222 -1.84 -16.99 -14.86
CA ASP A 222 -1.58 -18.25 -14.16
C ASP A 222 -2.72 -18.60 -13.19
N GLU A 223 -3.41 -17.60 -12.65
CA GLU A 223 -4.57 -17.78 -11.77
C GLU A 223 -5.79 -18.41 -12.48
N TYR A 224 -5.81 -18.38 -13.80
CA TYR A 224 -6.88 -18.90 -14.66
C TYR A 224 -6.50 -20.22 -15.35
N LEU A 225 -5.27 -20.73 -15.14
CA LEU A 225 -4.74 -21.91 -15.80
C LEU A 225 -4.67 -23.10 -14.84
N GLU A 226 -4.85 -24.30 -15.40
CA GLU A 226 -4.62 -25.56 -14.71
C GLU A 226 -3.46 -26.32 -15.38
N THR A 227 -2.53 -26.80 -14.56
CA THR A 227 -1.43 -27.64 -15.04
C THR A 227 -1.90 -29.07 -15.25
N LYS A 228 -1.76 -29.61 -16.48
CA LYS A 228 -2.03 -31.00 -16.80
C LYS A 228 -0.74 -31.69 -17.21
N TYR A 229 -0.38 -32.72 -16.49
CA TYR A 229 0.76 -33.58 -16.81
C TYR A 229 0.35 -34.68 -17.80
N TYR A 230 1.16 -34.89 -18.81
CA TYR A 230 1.01 -36.00 -19.76
C TYR A 230 2.26 -36.88 -19.68
N CYS A 231 2.06 -38.19 -19.54
CA CYS A 231 3.13 -39.18 -19.65
C CYS A 231 2.84 -40.10 -20.80
N LEU A 232 3.69 -40.07 -21.83
CA LEU A 232 3.62 -41.00 -22.96
C LEU A 232 4.72 -42.05 -22.77
N GLY A 233 4.31 -43.31 -22.56
CA GLY A 233 5.21 -44.43 -22.62
C GLY A 233 5.70 -44.67 -24.04
N ALA A 234 6.83 -45.37 -24.21
CA ALA A 234 7.34 -45.73 -25.52
C ALA A 234 6.32 -46.66 -26.25
N LEU A 235 5.95 -46.29 -27.48
CA LEU A 235 5.06 -47.11 -28.35
C LEU A 235 5.77 -48.38 -28.87
N VAL A 236 6.90 -48.75 -28.30
CA VAL A 236 7.62 -49.99 -28.65
C VAL A 236 7.00 -51.13 -27.87
N ARG A 237 6.64 -52.25 -28.56
CA ARG A 237 6.15 -53.46 -27.92
C ARG A 237 7.17 -53.92 -26.85
N TYR A 238 6.80 -53.79 -25.59
CA TYR A 238 7.54 -54.40 -24.49
C TYR A 238 7.55 -55.92 -24.73
N ARG A 239 8.67 -56.51 -25.16
CA ARG A 239 8.89 -57.93 -24.95
C ARG A 239 8.91 -58.12 -23.45
N ALA A 240 7.94 -58.84 -22.92
CA ALA A 240 7.86 -59.16 -21.52
C ALA A 240 9.24 -59.65 -21.05
N ALA A 241 9.92 -58.87 -20.22
CA ALA A 241 11.11 -59.33 -19.54
C ALA A 241 10.65 -60.47 -18.61
N ARG A 242 11.08 -61.72 -18.91
CA ARG A 242 10.87 -62.82 -17.98
C ARG A 242 11.64 -62.47 -16.70
N PHE A 243 10.91 -62.19 -15.63
CA PHE A 243 11.48 -62.15 -14.29
C PHE A 243 12.02 -63.53 -14.00
N ARG A 244 13.35 -63.72 -14.05
CA ARG A 244 13.99 -64.90 -13.52
C ARG A 244 13.87 -64.79 -11.99
N ASN A 245 13.01 -65.61 -11.42
CA ASN A 245 13.02 -65.88 -9.99
C ASN A 245 14.41 -66.45 -9.61
N HIS A 246 15.24 -65.65 -9.02
CA HIS A 246 16.39 -66.16 -8.30
C HIS A 246 15.83 -66.70 -6.98
N SER A 247 15.60 -68.01 -6.94
CA SER A 247 15.44 -68.71 -5.70
C SER A 247 16.76 -68.64 -4.90
N ILE A 248 16.72 -67.93 -3.77
CA ILE A 248 17.77 -67.96 -2.77
C ILE A 248 17.64 -69.36 -2.12
N ALA A 249 18.53 -70.29 -2.51
CA ALA A 249 18.73 -71.50 -1.79
C ALA A 249 19.57 -71.17 -0.55
N ARG A 250 19.22 -71.77 0.54
CA ARG A 250 19.71 -71.67 1.92
C ARG A 250 21.22 -71.69 2.08
#